data_4e6247657b9a692adaa207004a34f61c
#
_entry.id   4e6247657b9a692adaa207004a34f61c
#
_cell.length_a   1.000
_cell.length_b   1.000
_cell.length_c   1.000
_cell.angle_alpha   90.00
_cell.angle_beta   90.00
_cell.angle_gamma   90.00
#
_symmetry.space_group_name_H-M   'P 1'
#
loop_
_entity.id
_entity.type
_entity.pdbx_description
1 polymer ?
#
loop_
_entity_poly.entity_id
_entity_poly.type
_entity_poly.pdbx_seq_one_letter_code
_entity_poly.pdbx_strand_id
1 'polypeptide(L)'
;MKTISKVFSCILAFSSLLGSVEGQNRYKIWYDKPASYWEEALPIGNGRIAAMVFGDPQLEQIQLNEETVSAGSPYQNYNEEAKAALPEMRRLIFEGKYEEAQNMAATKILSQVGNEMPYQTVGRLNIRYQDHKKVSNYYRDLDISNAMTVTRYKVDGVEFTEETFASFTDQLVIRHIKSSKPGAINCELFFNTPMRDPKRSIYGKKGLRLEGITHGSRYFPGKVHYCADLDVKNKGGEVTMANDTLLSVQGASELTLYISMATNFVNYKDISGDPYQRNKTYLKNAEKEYDKAKAAHIAAYQEQFNRVTLDLGETSQVNKPMDVRIKEFSSSYDPALIALYFQYGRYLLIASSQPGCQPANLQGKWNHNPGPPWSCNYTTNINAEMNYWPAEITNLAELHKPFIQMVRELSENGREAASRMYGCRGWVLHHNTDLWRMTGAVDRPYCGTWPVANAWLCQHL
;
A
#
# COMPACT_ATOMS: atom_id res chain seq x y z
N MET A 1 33.58 -34.38 -38.62
CA MET A 1 32.22 -34.21 -38.04
C MET A 1 32.18 -33.99 -36.51
N LYS A 2 33.18 -34.42 -35.71
CA LYS A 2 33.16 -34.20 -34.23
C LYS A 2 33.64 -32.83 -33.77
N THR A 3 34.35 -32.08 -34.58
CA THR A 3 34.92 -30.75 -34.22
C THR A 3 33.91 -29.61 -34.43
N ILE A 4 33.01 -29.74 -35.40
CA ILE A 4 31.96 -28.70 -35.67
C ILE A 4 30.84 -28.73 -34.63
N SER A 5 30.56 -29.87 -34.03
CA SER A 5 29.55 -30.02 -32.98
C SER A 5 29.93 -29.31 -31.66
N LYS A 6 31.22 -29.23 -31.33
CA LYS A 6 31.71 -28.55 -30.09
C LYS A 6 31.73 -27.03 -30.20
N VAL A 7 31.95 -26.49 -31.41
CA VAL A 7 31.93 -25.06 -31.65
C VAL A 7 30.47 -24.51 -31.60
N PHE A 8 29.51 -25.26 -32.12
CA PHE A 8 28.10 -24.89 -32.07
C PHE A 8 27.54 -24.92 -30.62
N SER A 9 27.95 -25.87 -29.77
CA SER A 9 27.54 -25.94 -28.37
C SER A 9 28.08 -24.77 -27.53
N CYS A 10 29.30 -24.27 -27.83
CA CYS A 10 29.86 -23.12 -27.14
C CYS A 10 29.19 -21.79 -27.55
N ILE A 11 28.80 -21.66 -28.82
CA ILE A 11 28.11 -20.43 -29.30
C ILE A 11 26.68 -20.36 -28.73
N LEU A 12 25.95 -21.47 -28.60
CA LEU A 12 24.64 -21.52 -27.97
C LEU A 12 24.70 -21.28 -26.47
N ALA A 13 25.76 -21.71 -25.77
CA ALA A 13 25.92 -21.43 -24.34
C ALA A 13 26.32 -19.97 -24.08
N PHE A 14 27.02 -19.29 -25.00
CA PHE A 14 27.38 -17.87 -24.86
C PHE A 14 26.21 -16.94 -25.18
N SER A 15 25.34 -17.28 -26.14
CA SER A 15 24.13 -16.50 -26.47
C SER A 15 23.05 -16.58 -25.37
N SER A 16 22.96 -17.71 -24.63
CA SER A 16 22.04 -17.83 -23.50
C SER A 16 22.51 -17.09 -22.24
N LEU A 17 23.82 -16.86 -22.07
CA LEU A 17 24.39 -16.08 -20.99
C LEU A 17 24.27 -14.55 -21.22
N LEU A 18 24.32 -14.08 -22.45
CA LEU A 18 24.12 -12.66 -22.77
C LEU A 18 22.64 -12.27 -22.70
N GLY A 19 21.71 -13.15 -23.09
CA GLY A 19 20.28 -12.87 -22.98
C GLY A 19 19.74 -12.80 -21.54
N SER A 20 20.43 -13.42 -20.57
CA SER A 20 20.02 -13.39 -19.16
C SER A 20 20.51 -12.13 -18.40
N VAL A 21 21.50 -11.40 -18.90
CA VAL A 21 22.03 -10.17 -18.27
C VAL A 21 21.26 -8.93 -18.75
N GLU A 22 20.81 -8.88 -20.00
CA GLU A 22 20.02 -7.77 -20.54
C GLU A 22 18.59 -7.75 -19.98
N GLY A 23 17.98 -8.88 -19.66
CA GLY A 23 16.63 -8.95 -19.07
C GLY A 23 16.53 -8.56 -17.60
N GLN A 24 17.64 -8.54 -16.85
CA GLN A 24 17.59 -8.33 -15.38
C GLN A 24 17.27 -6.89 -14.95
N ASN A 25 17.53 -5.87 -15.75
CA ASN A 25 17.29 -4.47 -15.37
C ASN A 25 15.95 -3.92 -15.88
N ARG A 26 15.27 -4.61 -16.77
CA ARG A 26 14.07 -4.14 -17.47
C ARG A 26 12.91 -3.76 -16.55
N TYR A 27 12.74 -4.50 -15.45
CA TYR A 27 11.65 -4.31 -14.51
C TYR A 27 12.09 -3.73 -13.16
N LYS A 28 13.24 -3.02 -13.13
CA LYS A 28 13.79 -2.42 -11.93
C LYS A 28 13.64 -0.91 -11.92
N ILE A 29 13.06 -0.43 -10.83
CA ILE A 29 13.05 0.99 -10.46
C ILE A 29 14.18 1.16 -9.46
N TRP A 30 15.35 1.65 -9.92
CA TRP A 30 16.55 1.68 -9.09
C TRP A 30 17.14 3.08 -8.90
N TYR A 31 17.88 3.25 -7.80
CA TYR A 31 18.52 4.49 -7.39
C TYR A 31 19.89 4.21 -6.78
N ASP A 32 20.79 5.19 -6.88
CA ASP A 32 22.15 5.19 -6.32
C ASP A 32 22.26 5.97 -4.98
N LYS A 33 21.12 6.35 -4.40
CA LYS A 33 21.00 7.07 -3.12
C LYS A 33 19.76 6.61 -2.34
N PRO A 34 19.78 6.72 -0.99
CA PRO A 34 18.61 6.45 -0.17
C PRO A 34 17.46 7.45 -0.43
N ALA A 35 16.25 7.12 -0.02
CA ALA A 35 15.13 8.04 -0.05
C ALA A 35 15.28 9.11 1.04
N SER A 36 15.12 10.38 0.65
CA SER A 36 15.16 11.52 1.58
C SER A 36 13.79 11.89 2.13
N TYR A 37 12.71 11.55 1.41
CA TYR A 37 11.33 11.79 1.79
C TYR A 37 10.44 10.63 1.30
N TRP A 38 9.18 10.61 1.74
CA TRP A 38 8.30 9.46 1.59
C TRP A 38 8.05 9.06 0.13
N GLU A 39 7.89 10.02 -0.77
CA GLU A 39 7.62 9.79 -2.19
C GLU A 39 8.81 9.17 -2.95
N GLU A 40 10.02 9.26 -2.41
CA GLU A 40 11.20 8.58 -2.96
C GLU A 40 11.35 7.13 -2.47
N ALA A 41 10.63 6.74 -1.41
CA ALA A 41 10.67 5.39 -0.87
C ALA A 41 10.01 4.39 -1.84
N LEU A 42 10.39 3.13 -1.74
CA LEU A 42 9.94 2.07 -2.66
C LEU A 42 8.70 1.37 -2.11
N PRO A 43 7.57 1.38 -2.84
CA PRO A 43 6.32 0.77 -2.40
C PRO A 43 6.32 -0.75 -2.57
N ILE A 44 5.93 -1.49 -1.53
CA ILE A 44 5.60 -2.92 -1.59
C ILE A 44 4.21 -3.15 -1.01
N GLY A 45 3.51 -4.20 -1.46
CA GLY A 45 2.16 -4.53 -0.98
C GLY A 45 1.67 -5.87 -1.50
N ASN A 46 0.63 -6.40 -0.86
CA ASN A 46 -0.02 -7.66 -1.23
C ASN A 46 -1.56 -7.58 -1.29
N GLY A 47 -2.09 -6.36 -1.41
CA GLY A 47 -3.53 -6.09 -1.39
C GLY A 47 -4.06 -5.72 0.00
N ARG A 48 -3.64 -6.41 1.07
CA ARG A 48 -4.09 -6.16 2.45
C ARG A 48 -3.12 -5.28 3.24
N ILE A 49 -1.84 -5.56 3.17
CA ILE A 49 -0.78 -4.81 3.84
C ILE A 49 0.17 -4.19 2.82
N ALA A 50 0.74 -3.06 3.19
CA ALA A 50 1.68 -2.34 2.34
C ALA A 50 2.79 -1.70 3.18
N ALA A 51 3.92 -1.42 2.54
CA ALA A 51 5.00 -0.67 3.16
C ALA A 51 5.72 0.21 2.14
N MET A 52 6.38 1.27 2.64
CA MET A 52 7.33 2.10 1.90
C MET A 52 8.70 1.90 2.50
N VAL A 53 9.68 1.49 1.68
CA VAL A 53 11.04 1.14 2.08
C VAL A 53 12.00 2.25 1.66
N PHE A 54 12.66 2.89 2.62
CA PHE A 54 13.51 4.06 2.36
C PHE A 54 14.91 3.69 1.86
N GLY A 55 15.46 2.58 2.36
CA GLY A 55 16.81 2.13 2.01
C GLY A 55 17.92 2.96 2.65
N ASP A 56 17.71 3.56 3.83
CA ASP A 56 18.73 4.34 4.52
C ASP A 56 19.68 3.44 5.31
N PRO A 57 21.00 3.44 4.99
CA PRO A 57 21.96 2.59 5.67
C PRO A 57 22.22 2.93 7.14
N GLN A 58 21.83 4.10 7.62
CA GLN A 58 22.05 4.53 9.02
C GLN A 58 20.77 4.39 9.86
N LEU A 59 19.63 4.84 9.29
CA LEU A 59 18.33 4.76 9.93
C LEU A 59 17.28 4.31 8.92
N GLU A 60 17.26 3.02 8.63
CA GLU A 60 16.23 2.47 7.76
C GLU A 60 14.84 2.65 8.36
N GLN A 61 13.91 3.07 7.51
CA GLN A 61 12.52 3.24 7.84
C GLN A 61 11.66 2.36 6.93
N ILE A 62 10.84 1.53 7.53
CA ILE A 62 9.79 0.77 6.83
C ILE A 62 8.46 1.34 7.30
N GLN A 63 7.87 2.24 6.50
CA GLN A 63 6.56 2.79 6.81
C GLN A 63 5.48 1.76 6.46
N LEU A 64 4.50 1.58 7.36
CA LEU A 64 3.59 0.44 7.38
C LEU A 64 2.14 0.88 7.23
N ASN A 65 1.39 0.14 6.41
CA ASN A 65 -0.04 0.28 6.24
C ASN A 65 -0.75 -1.07 6.31
N GLU A 66 -1.95 -1.05 6.86
CA GLU A 66 -2.94 -2.13 6.80
C GLU A 66 -4.27 -1.54 6.31
N GLU A 67 -4.94 -2.20 5.42
CA GLU A 67 -6.04 -1.65 4.59
C GLU A 67 -7.27 -1.16 5.36
N THR A 68 -7.43 -1.55 6.62
CA THR A 68 -8.59 -1.22 7.46
C THR A 68 -8.28 -0.24 8.59
N VAL A 69 -7.06 0.30 8.65
CA VAL A 69 -6.69 1.36 9.61
C VAL A 69 -7.31 2.68 9.15
N SER A 70 -8.58 2.87 9.45
CA SER A 70 -9.36 4.08 9.10
C SER A 70 -9.97 4.71 10.32
N ALA A 71 -10.11 6.03 10.28
CA ALA A 71 -10.74 6.79 11.34
C ALA A 71 -12.21 6.41 11.54
N GLY A 72 -12.76 6.77 12.70
CA GLY A 72 -14.18 6.60 13.00
C GLY A 72 -14.58 5.17 13.37
N SER A 73 -15.81 4.84 13.07
CA SER A 73 -16.50 3.58 13.33
C SER A 73 -17.70 3.48 12.40
N PRO A 74 -18.42 2.34 12.29
CA PRO A 74 -19.60 2.24 11.44
C PRO A 74 -20.60 3.40 11.67
N TYR A 75 -20.97 4.09 10.59
CA TYR A 75 -21.86 5.26 10.66
C TYR A 75 -22.64 5.47 9.37
N GLN A 76 -23.65 6.35 9.45
CA GLN A 76 -24.35 6.94 8.30
C GLN A 76 -24.35 8.46 8.44
N ASN A 77 -24.33 9.17 7.31
CA ASN A 77 -24.11 10.61 7.29
C ASN A 77 -25.10 11.41 6.43
N TYR A 78 -26.23 10.83 6.01
CA TYR A 78 -27.21 11.57 5.24
C TYR A 78 -27.95 12.61 6.10
N ASN A 79 -28.31 13.74 5.46
CA ASN A 79 -29.05 14.81 6.11
C ASN A 79 -30.56 14.51 6.05
N GLU A 80 -31.20 14.38 7.19
CA GLU A 80 -32.63 14.08 7.29
C GLU A 80 -33.54 15.20 6.75
N GLU A 81 -33.05 16.44 6.68
CA GLU A 81 -33.81 17.59 6.14
C GLU A 81 -33.80 17.65 4.60
N ALA A 82 -32.93 16.83 3.94
CA ALA A 82 -32.69 16.89 2.51
C ALA A 82 -33.98 16.76 1.69
N LYS A 83 -34.80 15.75 1.99
CA LYS A 83 -36.05 15.49 1.27
C LYS A 83 -37.01 16.66 1.30
N ALA A 84 -37.16 17.31 2.45
CA ALA A 84 -38.07 18.44 2.63
C ALA A 84 -37.53 19.71 1.91
N ALA A 85 -36.22 19.86 1.80
CA ALA A 85 -35.55 21.00 1.16
C ALA A 85 -35.54 20.94 -0.38
N LEU A 86 -35.65 19.76 -0.97
CA LEU A 86 -35.47 19.56 -2.43
C LEU A 86 -36.44 20.41 -3.30
N PRO A 87 -37.76 20.53 -3.01
CA PRO A 87 -38.65 21.32 -3.83
C PRO A 87 -38.24 22.80 -3.91
N GLU A 88 -37.91 23.39 -2.77
CA GLU A 88 -37.49 24.78 -2.67
C GLU A 88 -36.10 24.99 -3.35
N MET A 89 -35.15 24.09 -3.12
CA MET A 89 -33.85 24.16 -3.79
C MET A 89 -33.99 24.13 -5.33
N ARG A 90 -34.87 23.27 -5.87
CA ARG A 90 -35.17 23.19 -7.30
C ARG A 90 -35.81 24.50 -7.80
N ARG A 91 -36.73 25.07 -7.05
CA ARG A 91 -37.35 26.36 -7.39
C ARG A 91 -36.28 27.45 -7.48
N LEU A 92 -35.40 27.57 -6.52
CA LEU A 92 -34.30 28.54 -6.53
C LEU A 92 -33.38 28.37 -7.72
N ILE A 93 -33.04 27.14 -8.10
CA ILE A 93 -32.23 26.85 -9.29
C ILE A 93 -32.94 27.30 -10.56
N PHE A 94 -34.23 26.99 -10.75
CA PHE A 94 -35.00 27.38 -11.92
C PHE A 94 -35.22 28.90 -12.01
N GLU A 95 -35.22 29.60 -10.87
CA GLU A 95 -35.28 31.07 -10.84
C GLU A 95 -33.89 31.75 -11.05
N GLY A 96 -32.81 30.95 -11.21
CA GLY A 96 -31.46 31.48 -11.37
C GLY A 96 -30.80 31.97 -10.07
N LYS A 97 -31.43 31.66 -8.91
CA LYS A 97 -30.93 32.03 -7.58
C LYS A 97 -29.92 30.97 -7.07
N TYR A 98 -28.83 30.82 -7.79
CA TYR A 98 -27.86 29.73 -7.55
C TYR A 98 -27.17 29.85 -6.20
N GLU A 99 -26.86 31.07 -5.72
CA GLU A 99 -26.23 31.29 -4.42
C GLU A 99 -27.13 30.87 -3.27
N GLU A 100 -28.43 31.23 -3.34
CA GLU A 100 -29.43 30.81 -2.32
C GLU A 100 -29.59 29.29 -2.32
N ALA A 101 -29.68 28.68 -3.50
CA ALA A 101 -29.75 27.22 -3.66
C ALA A 101 -28.51 26.53 -3.08
N GLN A 102 -27.32 27.08 -3.32
CA GLN A 102 -26.05 26.55 -2.81
C GLN A 102 -25.97 26.67 -1.27
N ASN A 103 -26.39 27.79 -0.70
CA ASN A 103 -26.45 27.98 0.75
C ASN A 103 -27.46 27.03 1.40
N MET A 104 -28.59 26.80 0.76
CA MET A 104 -29.55 25.79 1.20
C MET A 104 -28.96 24.38 1.14
N ALA A 105 -28.30 24.03 0.05
CA ALA A 105 -27.63 22.73 -0.08
C ALA A 105 -26.57 22.50 1.00
N ALA A 106 -25.78 23.52 1.35
CA ALA A 106 -24.75 23.44 2.41
C ALA A 106 -25.33 23.06 3.78
N THR A 107 -26.58 23.48 4.08
CA THR A 107 -27.19 23.27 5.39
C THR A 107 -28.20 22.14 5.42
N LYS A 108 -28.90 21.90 4.29
CA LYS A 108 -30.05 20.98 4.24
C LYS A 108 -29.79 19.69 3.44
N ILE A 109 -28.80 19.68 2.54
CA ILE A 109 -28.48 18.50 1.71
C ILE A 109 -27.21 17.82 2.20
N LEU A 110 -26.13 18.61 2.41
CA LEU A 110 -24.87 18.05 2.88
C LEU A 110 -24.98 17.49 4.30
N SER A 111 -24.18 16.50 4.58
CA SER A 111 -24.01 15.95 5.92
C SER A 111 -23.67 17.06 6.93
N GLN A 112 -24.36 17.09 8.06
CA GLN A 112 -24.08 17.99 9.17
C GLN A 112 -23.23 17.31 10.26
N VAL A 113 -22.97 16.03 10.14
CA VAL A 113 -22.25 15.22 11.13
C VAL A 113 -20.82 14.90 10.71
N GLY A 114 -20.32 15.54 9.70
CA GLY A 114 -18.92 15.45 9.24
C GLY A 114 -18.78 14.88 7.85
N ASN A 115 -17.57 14.99 7.34
CA ASN A 115 -17.12 14.42 6.08
C ASN A 115 -16.74 12.94 6.27
N GLU A 116 -16.21 12.34 5.22
CA GLU A 116 -15.66 10.99 5.21
C GLU A 116 -14.55 10.78 6.26
N MET A 117 -14.42 9.55 6.72
CA MET A 117 -13.39 9.15 7.68
C MET A 117 -12.09 8.81 6.96
N PRO A 118 -10.94 9.48 7.29
CA PRO A 118 -9.69 9.26 6.60
C PRO A 118 -9.09 7.87 6.84
N TYR A 119 -8.48 7.32 5.78
CA TYR A 119 -7.56 6.20 5.86
C TYR A 119 -6.28 6.64 6.58
N GLN A 120 -5.76 5.84 7.51
CA GLN A 120 -4.66 6.23 8.39
C GLN A 120 -3.47 5.28 8.28
N THR A 121 -2.34 5.69 8.84
CA THR A 121 -1.11 4.89 8.89
C THR A 121 -1.06 4.01 10.14
N VAL A 122 -0.33 2.90 10.06
CA VAL A 122 0.07 2.13 11.26
C VAL A 122 1.25 2.81 11.96
N GLY A 123 2.24 3.25 11.19
CA GLY A 123 3.47 3.84 11.69
C GLY A 123 4.69 3.34 10.91
N ARG A 124 5.84 3.25 11.60
CA ARG A 124 7.12 2.84 11.00
C ARG A 124 7.84 1.86 11.91
N LEU A 125 8.42 0.81 11.32
CA LEU A 125 9.53 0.09 11.93
C LEU A 125 10.82 0.81 11.56
N ASN A 126 11.66 1.10 12.54
CA ASN A 126 12.96 1.72 12.35
C ASN A 126 14.06 0.71 12.69
N ILE A 127 15.12 0.71 11.88
CA ILE A 127 16.34 -0.06 12.10
C ILE A 127 17.49 0.94 12.15
N ARG A 128 18.04 1.17 13.34
CA ARG A 128 19.15 2.09 13.55
C ARG A 128 20.44 1.30 13.64
N TYR A 129 21.31 1.46 12.63
CA TYR A 129 22.65 0.86 12.64
C TYR A 129 23.63 1.71 13.43
N GLN A 130 24.47 1.06 14.25
CA GLN A 130 25.36 1.77 15.19
C GLN A 130 26.59 2.38 14.48
N ASP A 131 27.15 1.69 13.49
CA ASP A 131 28.46 2.00 12.91
C ASP A 131 28.45 2.28 11.40
N HIS A 132 27.29 2.44 10.74
CA HIS A 132 27.19 2.65 9.30
C HIS A 132 27.45 4.11 8.88
N LYS A 133 28.62 4.69 9.28
CA LYS A 133 28.95 6.10 9.05
C LYS A 133 29.57 6.38 7.67
N LYS A 134 30.30 5.42 7.11
CA LYS A 134 31.01 5.55 5.81
C LYS A 134 30.45 4.55 4.81
N VAL A 135 29.39 4.93 4.13
CA VAL A 135 28.73 4.11 3.12
C VAL A 135 29.35 4.31 1.76
N SER A 136 29.59 3.22 1.03
CA SER A 136 30.07 3.21 -0.35
C SER A 136 29.32 2.16 -1.18
N ASN A 137 29.41 2.25 -2.50
CA ASN A 137 28.79 1.32 -3.46
C ASN A 137 27.29 1.13 -3.18
N TYR A 138 26.58 2.23 -2.90
CA TYR A 138 25.18 2.20 -2.58
C TYR A 138 24.31 1.92 -3.81
N TYR A 139 23.32 1.06 -3.63
CA TYR A 139 22.31 0.70 -4.63
C TYR A 139 21.03 0.30 -3.94
N ARG A 140 19.87 0.74 -4.44
CA ARG A 140 18.57 0.20 -4.09
C ARG A 140 17.66 0.07 -5.30
N ASP A 141 16.80 -0.95 -5.30
CA ASP A 141 15.78 -1.13 -6.33
C ASP A 141 14.46 -1.66 -5.78
N LEU A 142 13.41 -1.44 -6.57
CA LEU A 142 12.19 -2.20 -6.56
C LEU A 142 12.16 -3.03 -7.85
N ASP A 143 12.29 -4.34 -7.72
CA ASP A 143 12.07 -5.28 -8.81
C ASP A 143 10.59 -5.61 -8.92
N ILE A 144 9.88 -4.96 -9.86
CA ILE A 144 8.44 -5.17 -10.04
C ILE A 144 8.10 -6.52 -10.66
N SER A 145 9.07 -7.28 -11.16
CA SER A 145 8.84 -8.65 -11.63
C SER A 145 8.74 -9.67 -10.50
N ASN A 146 9.26 -9.31 -9.32
CA ASN A 146 9.28 -10.14 -8.12
C ASN A 146 8.54 -9.49 -6.92
N ALA A 147 8.06 -8.26 -7.08
CA ALA A 147 7.43 -7.44 -6.01
C ALA A 147 8.30 -7.33 -4.75
N MET A 148 9.60 -7.08 -4.93
CA MET A 148 10.59 -7.03 -3.85
C MET A 148 11.47 -5.79 -3.98
N THR A 149 11.88 -5.24 -2.83
CA THR A 149 12.95 -4.24 -2.77
C THR A 149 14.27 -4.87 -2.35
N VAL A 150 15.36 -4.35 -2.90
CA VAL A 150 16.72 -4.71 -2.51
C VAL A 150 17.50 -3.44 -2.23
N THR A 151 18.24 -3.41 -1.13
CA THR A 151 19.24 -2.37 -0.83
C THR A 151 20.60 -3.05 -0.64
N ARG A 152 21.64 -2.53 -1.28
CA ARG A 152 23.02 -3.02 -1.16
C ARG A 152 23.96 -1.86 -0.93
N TYR A 153 24.91 -2.03 -0.04
CA TYR A 153 25.94 -1.03 0.24
C TYR A 153 27.13 -1.67 0.96
N LYS A 154 28.24 -0.92 1.07
CA LYS A 154 29.41 -1.33 1.84
C LYS A 154 29.71 -0.33 2.94
N VAL A 155 30.08 -0.86 4.11
CA VAL A 155 30.59 -0.12 5.25
C VAL A 155 31.93 -0.75 5.66
N ASP A 156 33.02 0.01 5.62
CA ASP A 156 34.38 -0.45 5.94
C ASP A 156 34.76 -1.78 5.23
N GLY A 157 34.33 -1.91 3.97
CA GLY A 157 34.57 -3.08 3.13
C GLY A 157 33.63 -4.25 3.32
N VAL A 158 32.78 -4.24 4.35
CA VAL A 158 31.73 -5.24 4.57
C VAL A 158 30.51 -4.88 3.72
N GLU A 159 30.04 -5.83 2.91
CA GLU A 159 28.81 -5.69 2.12
C GLU A 159 27.59 -6.09 2.93
N PHE A 160 26.54 -5.26 2.86
CA PHE A 160 25.22 -5.51 3.40
C PHE A 160 24.24 -5.63 2.25
N THR A 161 23.36 -6.64 2.33
CA THR A 161 22.24 -6.86 1.42
C THR A 161 20.97 -6.95 2.25
N GLU A 162 19.97 -6.15 1.88
CA GLU A 162 18.70 -6.06 2.57
C GLU A 162 17.58 -6.25 1.57
N GLU A 163 16.75 -7.27 1.74
CA GLU A 163 15.63 -7.62 0.87
C GLU A 163 14.32 -7.45 1.63
N THR A 164 13.31 -6.83 1.03
CA THR A 164 12.00 -6.63 1.69
C THR A 164 10.87 -6.90 0.72
N PHE A 165 9.84 -7.60 1.19
CA PHE A 165 8.61 -7.85 0.44
C PHE A 165 7.39 -7.97 1.36
N ALA A 166 6.20 -7.66 0.82
CA ALA A 166 4.93 -7.98 1.44
C ALA A 166 4.48 -9.35 0.92
N SER A 167 4.58 -10.39 1.75
CA SER A 167 4.35 -11.77 1.34
C SER A 167 2.92 -11.99 0.87
N PHE A 168 2.75 -12.52 -0.34
CA PHE A 168 1.45 -12.90 -0.90
C PHE A 168 0.89 -14.17 -0.24
N THR A 169 1.74 -14.99 0.36
CA THR A 169 1.35 -16.26 0.99
C THR A 169 1.19 -16.17 2.50
N ASP A 170 2.03 -15.37 3.19
CA ASP A 170 2.09 -15.37 4.65
C ASP A 170 1.38 -14.18 5.32
N GLN A 171 0.94 -13.18 4.53
CA GLN A 171 0.29 -11.96 5.03
C GLN A 171 1.17 -11.14 5.99
N LEU A 172 2.48 -11.12 5.74
CA LEU A 172 3.50 -10.42 6.52
C LEU A 172 4.35 -9.50 5.62
N VAL A 173 4.87 -8.41 6.17
CA VAL A 173 6.05 -7.78 5.61
C VAL A 173 7.27 -8.52 6.16
N ILE A 174 8.10 -9.03 5.25
CA ILE A 174 9.32 -9.77 5.59
C ILE A 174 10.52 -8.97 5.12
N ARG A 175 11.46 -8.70 6.04
CA ARG A 175 12.76 -8.11 5.72
C ARG A 175 13.88 -9.03 6.12
N HIS A 176 14.79 -9.28 5.20
CA HIS A 176 16.00 -10.07 5.42
C HIS A 176 17.23 -9.21 5.22
N ILE A 177 18.13 -9.24 6.20
CA ILE A 177 19.37 -8.49 6.23
C ILE A 177 20.52 -9.49 6.32
N LYS A 178 21.49 -9.38 5.44
CA LYS A 178 22.69 -10.23 5.39
C LYS A 178 23.95 -9.40 5.26
N SER A 179 25.00 -9.77 5.99
CA SER A 179 26.32 -9.19 5.86
C SER A 179 27.32 -10.19 5.27
N SER A 180 28.27 -9.70 4.47
CA SER A 180 29.36 -10.53 3.88
C SER A 180 30.38 -10.99 4.93
N LYS A 181 30.43 -10.34 6.10
CA LYS A 181 31.28 -10.69 7.24
C LYS A 181 30.41 -11.20 8.39
N PRO A 182 30.61 -12.41 8.89
CA PRO A 182 29.89 -12.92 10.06
C PRO A 182 29.99 -11.97 11.26
N GLY A 183 28.87 -11.77 11.96
CA GLY A 183 28.83 -10.96 13.16
C GLY A 183 28.86 -9.44 12.93
N ALA A 184 28.64 -8.97 11.70
CA ALA A 184 28.75 -7.54 11.39
C ALA A 184 27.42 -6.75 11.55
N ILE A 185 26.29 -7.41 11.78
CA ILE A 185 25.01 -6.72 11.97
C ILE A 185 24.84 -6.31 13.42
N ASN A 186 24.89 -4.98 13.67
CA ASN A 186 24.67 -4.36 14.97
C ASN A 186 23.66 -3.24 14.79
N CYS A 187 22.45 -3.40 15.34
CA CYS A 187 21.39 -2.42 15.16
C CYS A 187 20.38 -2.41 16.30
N GLU A 188 19.59 -1.38 16.33
CA GLU A 188 18.44 -1.23 17.21
C GLU A 188 17.15 -1.26 16.40
N LEU A 189 16.14 -1.94 16.92
CA LEU A 189 14.82 -2.05 16.30
C LEU A 189 13.78 -1.39 17.21
N PHE A 190 12.96 -0.49 16.64
CA PHE A 190 11.88 0.15 17.37
C PHE A 190 10.77 0.65 16.45
N PHE A 191 9.54 0.67 16.99
CA PHE A 191 8.41 1.26 16.30
C PHE A 191 8.28 2.76 16.61
N ASN A 192 7.84 3.53 15.59
CA ASN A 192 7.38 4.91 15.73
C ASN A 192 6.07 5.11 14.95
N THR A 193 5.21 6.02 15.41
CA THR A 193 3.94 6.33 14.74
C THR A 193 3.52 7.77 15.01
N PRO A 194 2.92 8.47 14.03
CA PRO A 194 2.30 9.77 14.24
C PRO A 194 0.88 9.68 14.84
N MET A 195 0.36 8.46 15.08
CA MET A 195 -0.94 8.24 15.71
C MET A 195 -0.90 8.68 17.19
N ARG A 196 -2.05 9.09 17.71
CA ARG A 196 -2.16 9.55 19.12
C ARG A 196 -2.15 8.37 20.07
N ASP A 197 -1.51 8.59 21.23
CA ASP A 197 -1.51 7.68 22.39
C ASP A 197 -1.18 6.21 22.04
N PRO A 198 -0.12 5.95 21.23
CA PRO A 198 0.25 4.59 20.89
C PRO A 198 0.83 3.88 22.09
N LYS A 199 0.54 2.59 22.20
CA LYS A 199 1.23 1.71 23.14
C LYS A 199 2.31 0.93 22.42
N ARG A 200 3.48 0.82 23.06
CA ARG A 200 4.60 0.02 22.58
C ARG A 200 5.01 -0.92 23.71
N SER A 201 5.29 -2.16 23.36
CA SER A 201 5.64 -3.18 24.34
C SER A 201 6.47 -4.28 23.69
N ILE A 202 7.05 -5.13 24.51
CA ILE A 202 7.69 -6.37 24.08
C ILE A 202 6.62 -7.34 23.58
N TYR A 203 6.95 -8.06 22.50
CA TYR A 203 6.18 -9.16 21.96
C TYR A 203 7.01 -10.45 21.97
N GLY A 204 6.56 -11.46 22.70
CA GLY A 204 7.30 -12.72 22.83
C GLY A 204 8.69 -12.55 23.45
N LYS A 205 9.67 -13.32 22.96
CA LYS A 205 11.05 -13.30 23.47
C LYS A 205 11.97 -12.36 22.69
N LYS A 206 11.69 -12.13 21.42
CA LYS A 206 12.53 -11.35 20.49
C LYS A 206 11.66 -10.53 19.55
N GLY A 207 10.69 -9.81 20.08
CA GLY A 207 9.78 -9.03 19.26
C GLY A 207 9.27 -7.79 19.95
N LEU A 208 8.62 -6.93 19.16
CA LEU A 208 8.02 -5.69 19.60
C LEU A 208 6.56 -5.64 19.14
N ARG A 209 5.74 -4.92 19.89
CA ARG A 209 4.36 -4.62 19.56
C ARG A 209 4.16 -3.11 19.52
N LEU A 210 3.47 -2.64 18.49
CA LEU A 210 2.86 -1.31 18.39
C LEU A 210 1.35 -1.51 18.31
N GLU A 211 0.60 -0.84 19.16
CA GLU A 211 -0.86 -0.88 19.15
C GLU A 211 -1.46 0.50 19.39
N GLY A 212 -2.68 0.69 18.93
CA GLY A 212 -3.40 1.94 19.14
C GLY A 212 -4.83 1.86 18.63
N ILE A 213 -5.49 3.00 18.76
CA ILE A 213 -6.84 3.22 18.25
C ILE A 213 -6.77 4.32 17.21
N THR A 214 -7.49 4.18 16.12
CA THR A 214 -7.57 5.18 15.06
C THR A 214 -8.23 6.47 15.55
N HIS A 215 -7.96 7.57 14.87
CA HIS A 215 -8.63 8.83 15.14
C HIS A 215 -10.11 8.76 14.75
N GLY A 216 -10.85 9.78 15.08
CA GLY A 216 -12.25 9.94 14.72
C GLY A 216 -12.60 11.40 14.56
N SER A 217 -13.86 11.66 14.27
CA SER A 217 -14.45 12.99 14.29
C SER A 217 -15.16 13.28 15.63
N ARG A 218 -15.64 14.51 15.80
CA ARG A 218 -16.47 14.89 16.94
C ARG A 218 -17.71 14.00 17.08
N TYR A 219 -18.28 13.55 15.97
CA TYR A 219 -19.53 12.79 15.93
C TYR A 219 -19.29 11.28 15.90
N PHE A 220 -18.18 10.84 15.31
CA PHE A 220 -17.82 9.43 15.12
C PHE A 220 -16.43 9.18 15.67
N PRO A 221 -16.30 8.85 16.97
CA PRO A 221 -15.01 8.55 17.57
C PRO A 221 -14.34 7.35 16.90
N GLY A 222 -13.03 7.36 16.82
CA GLY A 222 -12.26 6.23 16.34
C GLY A 222 -12.44 5.01 17.23
N LYS A 223 -12.74 3.85 16.63
CA LYS A 223 -12.93 2.58 17.33
C LYS A 223 -12.20 1.41 16.65
N VAL A 224 -11.45 1.70 15.59
CA VAL A 224 -10.61 0.67 14.99
C VAL A 224 -9.35 0.54 15.84
N HIS A 225 -9.22 -0.63 16.48
CA HIS A 225 -8.00 -1.04 17.17
C HIS A 225 -7.06 -1.65 16.15
N TYR A 226 -5.84 -1.17 16.07
CA TYR A 226 -4.78 -1.74 15.24
C TYR A 226 -3.64 -2.27 16.07
N CYS A 227 -2.97 -3.29 15.56
CA CYS A 227 -1.80 -3.91 16.16
C CYS A 227 -0.79 -4.26 15.08
N ALA A 228 0.48 -3.92 15.29
CA ALA A 228 1.61 -4.40 14.52
C ALA A 228 2.56 -5.16 15.44
N ASP A 229 2.87 -6.41 15.09
CA ASP A 229 3.79 -7.28 15.82
C ASP A 229 5.02 -7.56 14.97
N LEU A 230 6.19 -7.36 15.53
CA LEU A 230 7.49 -7.75 15.01
C LEU A 230 7.95 -9.03 15.71
N ASP A 231 8.34 -10.04 14.93
CA ASP A 231 9.07 -11.24 15.38
C ASP A 231 10.44 -11.27 14.69
N VAL A 232 11.51 -11.55 15.44
CA VAL A 232 12.89 -11.45 14.97
C VAL A 232 13.56 -12.81 15.00
N LYS A 233 14.11 -13.25 13.84
CA LYS A 233 14.97 -14.42 13.72
C LYS A 233 16.39 -13.97 13.35
N ASN A 234 17.39 -14.38 14.12
CA ASN A 234 18.80 -14.07 13.85
C ASN A 234 19.62 -15.34 13.66
N LYS A 235 20.68 -15.22 12.85
CA LYS A 235 21.74 -16.22 12.69
C LYS A 235 23.05 -15.64 13.22
N GLY A 236 23.58 -16.24 14.25
CA GLY A 236 24.70 -15.68 15.02
C GLY A 236 24.26 -14.48 15.87
N GLY A 237 25.15 -14.04 16.74
CA GLY A 237 24.90 -12.91 17.62
C GLY A 237 23.73 -13.08 18.60
N GLU A 238 23.30 -11.99 19.16
CA GLU A 238 22.24 -11.95 20.17
C GLU A 238 21.21 -10.85 19.86
N VAL A 239 19.95 -11.13 20.22
CA VAL A 239 18.85 -10.17 20.22
C VAL A 239 18.35 -10.03 21.65
N THR A 240 18.51 -8.84 22.22
CA THR A 240 18.15 -8.54 23.61
C THR A 240 17.16 -7.39 23.69
N MET A 241 16.40 -7.33 24.75
CA MET A 241 15.54 -6.20 25.09
C MET A 241 16.37 -5.12 25.79
N ALA A 242 16.62 -4.00 25.09
CA ALA A 242 17.29 -2.86 25.71
C ALA A 242 16.35 -2.09 26.67
N ASN A 243 15.05 -2.07 26.34
CA ASN A 243 13.94 -1.63 27.20
C ASN A 243 12.61 -2.14 26.61
N ASP A 244 11.48 -1.74 27.21
CA ASP A 244 10.14 -2.20 26.82
C ASP A 244 9.73 -1.84 25.38
N THR A 245 10.47 -0.98 24.67
CA THR A 245 10.14 -0.48 23.32
C THR A 245 11.26 -0.62 22.31
N LEU A 246 12.41 -1.18 22.73
CA LEU A 246 13.65 -1.23 21.94
C LEU A 246 14.30 -2.61 22.03
N LEU A 247 14.55 -3.23 20.88
CA LEU A 247 15.42 -4.39 20.76
C LEU A 247 16.82 -3.97 20.32
N SER A 248 17.85 -4.57 20.90
CA SER A 248 19.24 -4.49 20.47
C SER A 248 19.66 -5.78 19.81
N VAL A 249 20.25 -5.69 18.63
CA VAL A 249 20.87 -6.79 17.89
C VAL A 249 22.37 -6.58 17.90
N GLN A 250 23.12 -7.56 18.36
CA GLN A 250 24.59 -7.50 18.45
C GLN A 250 25.21 -8.74 17.81
N GLY A 251 26.12 -8.50 16.84
CA GLY A 251 26.94 -9.56 16.25
C GLY A 251 26.18 -10.57 15.37
N ALA A 252 25.02 -10.21 14.79
CA ALA A 252 24.31 -11.10 13.87
C ALA A 252 25.01 -11.15 12.50
N SER A 253 24.90 -12.30 11.82
CA SER A 253 25.36 -12.48 10.43
C SER A 253 24.21 -12.37 9.45
N GLU A 254 23.03 -12.81 9.85
CA GLU A 254 21.78 -12.65 9.14
C GLU A 254 20.68 -12.28 10.16
N LEU A 255 19.71 -11.47 9.72
CA LEU A 255 18.57 -11.04 10.52
C LEU A 255 17.33 -11.07 9.65
N THR A 256 16.29 -11.76 10.09
CA THR A 256 15.00 -11.76 9.41
C THR A 256 13.93 -11.19 10.34
N LEU A 257 13.22 -10.17 9.83
CA LEU A 257 12.16 -9.46 10.52
C LEU A 257 10.82 -9.86 9.90
N TYR A 258 9.91 -10.38 10.71
CA TYR A 258 8.55 -10.74 10.33
C TYR A 258 7.57 -9.75 10.96
N ILE A 259 6.92 -8.92 10.15
CA ILE A 259 6.03 -7.85 10.62
C ILE A 259 4.61 -8.23 10.25
N SER A 260 3.77 -8.46 11.24
CA SER A 260 2.34 -8.70 11.09
C SER A 260 1.55 -7.47 11.47
N MET A 261 0.48 -7.20 10.73
CA MET A 261 -0.44 -6.10 11.03
C MET A 261 -1.89 -6.56 10.89
N ALA A 262 -2.73 -6.13 11.82
CA ALA A 262 -4.17 -6.40 11.79
C ALA A 262 -4.95 -5.35 12.57
N THR A 263 -6.26 -5.31 12.30
CA THR A 263 -7.23 -4.50 13.03
C THR A 263 -8.37 -5.37 13.57
N ASN A 264 -9.26 -4.75 14.36
CA ASN A 264 -10.52 -5.36 14.79
C ASN A 264 -11.65 -5.25 13.73
N PHE A 265 -11.39 -4.69 12.55
CA PHE A 265 -12.38 -4.59 11.48
C PHE A 265 -12.75 -5.99 10.95
N VAL A 266 -14.06 -6.27 10.85
CA VAL A 266 -14.60 -7.49 10.22
C VAL A 266 -15.28 -7.13 8.89
N ASN A 267 -16.14 -6.11 8.89
CA ASN A 267 -16.76 -5.50 7.71
C ASN A 267 -17.24 -4.08 8.06
N TYR A 268 -17.77 -3.36 7.10
CA TYR A 268 -18.18 -1.96 7.24
C TYR A 268 -19.29 -1.70 8.29
N LYS A 269 -19.89 -2.75 8.87
CA LYS A 269 -20.88 -2.69 9.96
C LYS A 269 -20.35 -3.31 11.27
N ASP A 270 -19.22 -4.02 11.23
CA ASP A 270 -18.76 -4.85 12.34
C ASP A 270 -17.25 -4.65 12.59
N ILE A 271 -16.92 -4.29 13.81
CA ILE A 271 -15.56 -4.11 14.34
C ILE A 271 -15.29 -4.99 15.56
N SER A 272 -15.90 -6.17 15.63
CA SER A 272 -15.77 -7.11 16.75
C SER A 272 -14.56 -8.04 16.66
N GLY A 273 -13.75 -7.93 15.62
CA GLY A 273 -12.58 -8.77 15.41
C GLY A 273 -11.48 -8.57 16.47
N ASP A 274 -10.56 -9.53 16.56
CA ASP A 274 -9.41 -9.49 17.47
C ASP A 274 -8.10 -9.34 16.68
N PRO A 275 -7.46 -8.15 16.67
CA PRO A 275 -6.21 -7.92 15.96
C PRO A 275 -5.04 -8.74 16.51
N TYR A 276 -5.04 -9.02 17.79
CA TYR A 276 -3.96 -9.76 18.45
C TYR A 276 -3.99 -11.24 18.02
N GLN A 277 -5.18 -11.84 18.00
CA GLN A 277 -5.33 -13.23 17.57
C GLN A 277 -5.04 -13.38 16.06
N ARG A 278 -5.42 -12.39 15.23
CA ARG A 278 -5.07 -12.36 13.81
C ARG A 278 -3.56 -12.33 13.59
N ASN A 279 -2.85 -11.40 14.22
CA ASN A 279 -1.40 -11.30 14.14
C ASN A 279 -0.69 -12.57 14.63
N LYS A 280 -1.13 -13.13 15.77
CA LYS A 280 -0.61 -14.39 16.29
C LYS A 280 -0.78 -15.52 15.27
N THR A 281 -1.92 -15.57 14.59
CA THR A 281 -2.19 -16.58 13.56
C THR A 281 -1.28 -16.42 12.36
N TYR A 282 -1.13 -15.19 11.82
CA TYR A 282 -0.23 -14.91 10.70
C TYR A 282 1.21 -15.27 11.04
N LEU A 283 1.74 -14.82 12.18
CA LEU A 283 3.10 -15.13 12.61
C LEU A 283 3.33 -16.62 12.89
N LYS A 284 2.32 -17.33 13.41
CA LYS A 284 2.42 -18.79 13.65
C LYS A 284 2.46 -19.59 12.35
N ASN A 285 1.65 -19.19 11.36
CA ASN A 285 1.49 -19.94 10.11
C ASN A 285 2.54 -19.60 9.05
N ALA A 286 3.30 -18.51 9.25
CA ALA A 286 4.31 -18.05 8.29
C ALA A 286 5.44 -19.06 8.08
N GLU A 287 5.90 -19.17 6.85
CA GLU A 287 7.15 -19.88 6.52
C GLU A 287 8.35 -19.16 7.15
N LYS A 288 9.09 -19.87 8.00
CA LYS A 288 10.22 -19.32 8.76
C LYS A 288 11.59 -19.54 8.10
N GLU A 289 11.64 -20.29 7.01
CA GLU A 289 12.81 -20.40 6.17
C GLU A 289 12.73 -19.33 5.08
N TYR A 290 13.59 -18.32 5.19
CA TYR A 290 13.55 -17.12 4.33
C TYR A 290 13.49 -17.42 2.83
N ASP A 291 14.38 -18.31 2.35
CA ASP A 291 14.44 -18.66 0.91
C ASP A 291 13.15 -19.32 0.42
N LYS A 292 12.48 -20.11 1.25
CA LYS A 292 11.18 -20.71 0.92
C LYS A 292 10.05 -19.68 0.90
N ALA A 293 10.02 -18.79 1.91
CA ALA A 293 9.05 -17.69 1.96
C ALA A 293 9.18 -16.79 0.74
N LYS A 294 10.43 -16.42 0.38
CA LYS A 294 10.74 -15.62 -0.81
C LYS A 294 10.30 -16.32 -2.09
N ALA A 295 10.63 -17.59 -2.27
CA ALA A 295 10.24 -18.36 -3.45
C ALA A 295 8.72 -18.49 -3.58
N ALA A 296 8.01 -18.74 -2.49
CA ALA A 296 6.55 -18.83 -2.48
C ALA A 296 5.89 -17.47 -2.82
N HIS A 297 6.39 -16.36 -2.25
CA HIS A 297 5.95 -15.02 -2.57
C HIS A 297 6.12 -14.71 -4.06
N ILE A 298 7.31 -14.93 -4.62
CA ILE A 298 7.60 -14.67 -6.03
C ILE A 298 6.69 -15.49 -6.94
N ALA A 299 6.54 -16.79 -6.66
CA ALA A 299 5.68 -17.68 -7.46
C ALA A 299 4.23 -17.18 -7.47
N ALA A 300 3.64 -16.89 -6.30
CA ALA A 300 2.27 -16.41 -6.18
C ALA A 300 2.06 -15.06 -6.89
N TYR A 301 3.01 -14.12 -6.74
CA TYR A 301 2.93 -12.82 -7.42
C TYR A 301 3.04 -12.95 -8.95
N GLN A 302 3.95 -13.77 -9.44
CA GLN A 302 4.21 -13.96 -10.87
C GLN A 302 3.07 -14.63 -11.61
N GLU A 303 2.18 -15.36 -10.95
CA GLU A 303 0.94 -15.87 -11.55
C GLU A 303 0.07 -14.76 -12.17
N GLN A 304 0.15 -13.55 -11.62
CA GLN A 304 -0.57 -12.37 -12.12
C GLN A 304 0.32 -11.49 -13.00
N PHE A 305 1.54 -11.19 -12.54
CA PHE A 305 2.43 -10.25 -13.24
C PHE A 305 2.84 -10.74 -14.63
N ASN A 306 3.19 -12.03 -14.78
CA ASN A 306 3.72 -12.60 -16.01
C ASN A 306 2.67 -12.80 -17.13
N ARG A 307 1.39 -12.49 -16.88
CA ARG A 307 0.31 -12.66 -17.88
C ARG A 307 0.40 -11.68 -19.04
N VAL A 308 1.07 -10.53 -18.84
CA VAL A 308 1.20 -9.49 -19.86
C VAL A 308 2.61 -8.95 -19.86
N THR A 309 3.20 -8.84 -21.05
CA THR A 309 4.50 -8.23 -21.28
C THR A 309 4.38 -7.15 -22.35
N LEU A 310 5.13 -6.07 -22.19
CA LEU A 310 5.26 -5.00 -23.17
C LEU A 310 6.74 -4.77 -23.46
N ASP A 311 7.12 -4.89 -24.72
CA ASP A 311 8.46 -4.64 -25.21
C ASP A 311 8.44 -3.56 -26.28
N LEU A 312 9.10 -2.45 -26.02
CA LEU A 312 9.21 -1.32 -26.94
C LEU A 312 10.68 -1.09 -27.37
N GLY A 313 11.56 -2.04 -27.03
CA GLY A 313 13.01 -1.94 -27.20
C GLY A 313 13.68 -1.19 -26.05
N GLU A 314 15.01 -1.23 -26.05
CA GLU A 314 15.87 -0.65 -25.01
C GLU A 314 16.96 0.24 -25.61
N THR A 315 17.42 1.20 -24.81
CA THR A 315 18.60 2.01 -25.08
C THR A 315 19.50 2.02 -23.85
N SER A 316 20.68 2.64 -23.93
CA SER A 316 21.58 2.81 -22.78
C SER A 316 20.97 3.53 -21.58
N GLN A 317 19.79 4.17 -21.75
CA GLN A 317 19.04 4.84 -20.68
C GLN A 317 18.65 3.88 -19.54
N VAL A 318 18.42 2.60 -19.82
CA VAL A 318 18.09 1.58 -18.80
C VAL A 318 19.14 1.43 -17.70
N ASN A 319 20.39 1.83 -18.00
CA ASN A 319 21.52 1.78 -17.06
C ASN A 319 21.63 3.00 -16.14
N LYS A 320 20.70 3.96 -16.25
CA LYS A 320 20.67 5.16 -15.39
C LYS A 320 19.70 4.99 -14.22
N PRO A 321 19.95 5.64 -13.07
CA PRO A 321 18.99 5.72 -11.99
C PRO A 321 17.65 6.30 -12.44
N MET A 322 16.54 5.91 -11.79
CA MET A 322 15.19 6.27 -12.22
C MET A 322 14.94 7.79 -12.22
N ASP A 323 15.44 8.50 -11.22
CA ASP A 323 15.31 9.97 -11.15
C ASP A 323 16.03 10.69 -12.32
N VAL A 324 17.16 10.12 -12.78
CA VAL A 324 17.87 10.62 -13.97
C VAL A 324 17.09 10.31 -15.23
N ARG A 325 16.58 9.08 -15.41
CA ARG A 325 15.75 8.69 -16.57
C ARG A 325 14.54 9.58 -16.72
N ILE A 326 13.81 9.84 -15.61
CA ILE A 326 12.63 10.72 -15.61
C ILE A 326 13.03 12.16 -16.00
N LYS A 327 14.09 12.70 -15.41
CA LYS A 327 14.57 14.06 -15.70
C LYS A 327 14.96 14.25 -17.15
N GLU A 328 15.60 13.25 -17.75
CA GLU A 328 16.12 13.30 -19.13
C GLU A 328 15.08 12.86 -20.17
N PHE A 329 13.90 12.39 -19.78
CA PHE A 329 12.95 11.76 -20.67
C PHE A 329 12.55 12.63 -21.88
N SER A 330 12.36 13.93 -21.68
CA SER A 330 12.01 14.87 -22.75
C SER A 330 13.13 15.12 -23.76
N SER A 331 14.37 14.82 -23.41
CA SER A 331 15.57 15.06 -24.24
C SER A 331 16.28 13.78 -24.69
N SER A 332 15.75 12.60 -24.31
CA SER A 332 16.33 11.30 -24.64
C SER A 332 15.28 10.36 -25.24
N TYR A 333 15.74 9.34 -25.95
CA TYR A 333 14.87 8.27 -26.43
C TYR A 333 14.96 7.08 -25.46
N ASP A 334 13.90 6.88 -24.67
CA ASP A 334 13.81 5.82 -23.65
C ASP A 334 12.48 5.05 -23.72
N PRO A 335 12.30 4.19 -24.74
CA PRO A 335 11.08 3.41 -24.90
C PRO A 335 10.89 2.39 -23.75
N ALA A 336 11.97 1.91 -23.16
CA ALA A 336 11.91 0.98 -22.02
C ALA A 336 11.27 1.63 -20.77
N LEU A 337 11.40 2.97 -20.60
CA LEU A 337 10.72 3.66 -19.49
C LEU A 337 9.20 3.66 -19.66
N ILE A 338 8.71 3.76 -20.88
CA ILE A 338 7.26 3.67 -21.17
C ILE A 338 6.74 2.25 -20.88
N ALA A 339 7.49 1.22 -21.32
CA ALA A 339 7.14 -0.17 -21.02
C ALA A 339 7.16 -0.46 -19.51
N LEU A 340 8.16 0.07 -18.80
CA LEU A 340 8.26 -0.03 -17.35
C LEU A 340 7.09 0.70 -16.65
N TYR A 341 6.71 1.90 -17.11
CA TYR A 341 5.60 2.67 -16.55
C TYR A 341 4.26 1.93 -16.71
N PHE A 342 4.02 1.30 -17.86
CA PHE A 342 2.86 0.43 -18.07
C PHE A 342 2.85 -0.75 -17.06
N GLN A 343 3.96 -1.45 -16.92
CA GLN A 343 4.07 -2.56 -15.98
C GLN A 343 4.01 -2.11 -14.52
N TYR A 344 4.50 -0.90 -14.21
CA TYR A 344 4.39 -0.32 -12.88
C TYR A 344 2.93 -0.04 -12.50
N GLY A 345 2.10 0.44 -13.44
CA GLY A 345 0.66 0.58 -13.23
C GLY A 345 0.00 -0.77 -12.87
N ARG A 346 0.35 -1.85 -13.58
CA ARG A 346 -0.11 -3.21 -13.26
C ARG A 346 0.39 -3.67 -11.88
N TYR A 347 1.67 -3.43 -11.59
CA TYR A 347 2.27 -3.71 -10.28
C TYR A 347 1.50 -3.04 -9.14
N LEU A 348 1.20 -1.74 -9.26
CA LEU A 348 0.47 -1.00 -8.23
C LEU A 348 -0.92 -1.58 -7.97
N LEU A 349 -1.63 -2.02 -9.02
CA LEU A 349 -2.93 -2.67 -8.86
C LEU A 349 -2.80 -4.04 -8.18
N ILE A 350 -1.84 -4.87 -8.59
CA ILE A 350 -1.56 -6.18 -7.97
C ILE A 350 -1.20 -6.01 -6.49
N ALA A 351 -0.36 -5.03 -6.16
CA ALA A 351 0.11 -4.79 -4.80
C ALA A 351 -0.93 -4.14 -3.88
N SER A 352 -2.00 -3.52 -4.43
CA SER A 352 -2.99 -2.78 -3.65
C SER A 352 -4.41 -3.34 -3.71
N SER A 353 -4.71 -4.33 -4.57
CA SER A 353 -6.06 -4.88 -4.71
C SER A 353 -6.00 -6.38 -4.98
N GLN A 354 -6.39 -7.19 -4.00
CA GLN A 354 -6.45 -8.65 -4.11
C GLN A 354 -7.84 -9.15 -3.67
N PRO A 355 -8.33 -10.28 -4.20
CA PRO A 355 -9.59 -10.86 -3.77
C PRO A 355 -9.68 -11.01 -2.25
N GLY A 356 -10.78 -10.52 -1.65
CA GLY A 356 -11.01 -10.53 -0.21
C GLY A 356 -10.45 -9.31 0.55
N CYS A 357 -9.73 -8.41 -0.14
CA CYS A 357 -9.24 -7.15 0.42
C CYS A 357 -10.22 -5.99 0.18
N GLN A 358 -9.93 -4.83 0.80
CA GLN A 358 -10.56 -3.57 0.42
C GLN A 358 -10.04 -3.11 -0.96
N PRO A 359 -10.79 -2.28 -1.71
CA PRO A 359 -10.29 -1.72 -2.97
C PRO A 359 -9.06 -0.83 -2.75
N ALA A 360 -8.33 -0.55 -3.85
CA ALA A 360 -7.33 0.51 -3.88
C ALA A 360 -8.01 1.88 -3.71
N ASN A 361 -7.56 2.65 -2.72
CA ASN A 361 -8.03 4.02 -2.47
C ASN A 361 -7.23 5.05 -3.30
N LEU A 362 -7.34 6.36 -3.01
CA LEU A 362 -6.63 7.43 -3.73
C LEU A 362 -5.10 7.27 -3.76
N GLN A 363 -4.53 6.59 -2.78
CA GLN A 363 -3.09 6.31 -2.68
C GLN A 363 -2.79 4.80 -2.75
N GLY A 364 -3.68 4.00 -3.34
CA GLY A 364 -3.57 2.54 -3.33
C GLY A 364 -3.76 1.97 -1.92
N LYS A 365 -2.65 1.66 -1.23
CA LYS A 365 -2.61 1.27 0.19
C LYS A 365 -1.57 2.07 0.98
N TRP A 366 -0.77 2.91 0.31
CA TRP A 366 0.36 3.61 0.91
C TRP A 366 -0.05 4.99 1.42
N ASN A 367 0.13 5.21 2.72
CA ASN A 367 -0.17 6.48 3.37
C ASN A 367 0.63 6.60 4.68
N HIS A 368 1.36 7.69 4.86
CA HIS A 368 2.15 7.93 6.06
C HIS A 368 1.51 8.91 7.06
N ASN A 369 0.35 9.48 6.72
CA ASN A 369 -0.31 10.52 7.50
C ASN A 369 -1.55 10.01 8.23
N PRO A 370 -1.82 10.49 9.45
CA PRO A 370 -3.11 10.28 10.13
C PRO A 370 -4.28 11.02 9.47
N GLY A 371 -4.01 12.12 8.77
CA GLY A 371 -4.97 12.93 8.02
C GLY A 371 -4.42 13.27 6.64
N PRO A 372 -4.46 12.32 5.69
CA PRO A 372 -3.90 12.49 4.36
C PRO A 372 -4.75 13.42 3.48
N PRO A 373 -4.18 13.92 2.37
CA PRO A 373 -4.94 14.66 1.36
C PRO A 373 -6.19 13.89 0.92
N TRP A 374 -7.32 14.61 0.80
CA TRP A 374 -8.64 14.04 0.45
C TRP A 374 -9.00 12.79 1.27
N SER A 375 -8.59 12.79 2.54
CA SER A 375 -8.82 11.67 3.47
C SER A 375 -8.31 10.31 2.97
N CYS A 376 -7.62 10.24 1.83
CA CYS A 376 -7.17 9.04 1.13
C CYS A 376 -8.31 8.01 0.95
N ASN A 377 -9.51 8.49 0.60
CA ASN A 377 -10.73 7.70 0.49
C ASN A 377 -11.00 7.19 -0.95
N TYR A 378 -12.21 6.69 -1.18
CA TYR A 378 -12.68 6.25 -2.49
C TYR A 378 -13.50 7.38 -3.12
N THR A 379 -12.86 8.21 -3.94
CA THR A 379 -13.53 9.27 -4.67
C THR A 379 -14.20 8.68 -5.91
N THR A 380 -15.53 8.70 -5.91
CA THR A 380 -16.40 7.95 -6.82
C THR A 380 -16.97 8.79 -7.96
N ASN A 381 -16.37 9.96 -8.22
CA ASN A 381 -16.68 10.77 -9.38
C ASN A 381 -15.62 10.70 -10.50
N ILE A 382 -14.59 9.84 -10.34
CA ILE A 382 -13.60 9.45 -11.35
C ILE A 382 -12.49 8.53 -10.79
N ASN A 383 -11.92 8.84 -9.60
CA ASN A 383 -10.66 8.23 -9.17
C ASN A 383 -10.79 6.74 -8.89
N ALA A 384 -11.85 6.34 -8.19
CA ALA A 384 -12.09 4.94 -7.86
C ALA A 384 -12.32 4.12 -9.14
N GLU A 385 -13.10 4.62 -10.08
CA GLU A 385 -13.34 4.01 -11.39
C GLU A 385 -12.04 3.89 -12.19
N MET A 386 -11.28 4.99 -12.28
CA MET A 386 -10.02 5.05 -13.04
C MET A 386 -8.97 4.05 -12.51
N ASN A 387 -8.91 3.83 -11.20
CA ASN A 387 -8.00 2.84 -10.60
C ASN A 387 -8.25 1.43 -11.16
N TYR A 388 -9.48 1.11 -11.57
CA TYR A 388 -9.87 -0.22 -12.03
C TYR A 388 -10.06 -0.37 -13.53
N TRP A 389 -9.97 0.72 -14.32
CA TRP A 389 -10.04 0.62 -15.78
C TRP A 389 -9.00 -0.34 -16.38
N PRO A 390 -7.77 -0.46 -15.87
CA PRO A 390 -6.80 -1.40 -16.42
C PRO A 390 -7.05 -2.86 -16.02
N ALA A 391 -7.91 -3.16 -15.04
CA ALA A 391 -8.03 -4.51 -14.49
C ALA A 391 -8.32 -5.56 -15.58
N GLU A 392 -9.39 -5.38 -16.35
CA GLU A 392 -9.81 -6.34 -17.38
C GLU A 392 -8.86 -6.34 -18.57
N ILE A 393 -8.54 -5.16 -19.11
CA ILE A 393 -7.76 -5.02 -20.34
C ILE A 393 -6.28 -5.42 -20.18
N THR A 394 -5.78 -5.50 -18.94
CA THR A 394 -4.42 -5.94 -18.65
C THR A 394 -4.34 -7.31 -17.98
N ASN A 395 -5.42 -8.14 -18.16
CA ASN A 395 -5.50 -9.52 -17.69
C ASN A 395 -5.33 -9.66 -16.14
N LEU A 396 -6.04 -8.82 -15.39
CA LEU A 396 -6.05 -8.76 -13.92
C LEU A 396 -7.49 -8.71 -13.37
N ALA A 397 -8.45 -9.35 -14.05
CA ALA A 397 -9.89 -9.29 -13.76
C ALA A 397 -10.24 -9.65 -12.30
N GLU A 398 -9.52 -10.60 -11.69
CA GLU A 398 -9.76 -10.97 -10.29
C GLU A 398 -9.48 -9.83 -9.30
N LEU A 399 -8.62 -8.87 -9.65
CA LEU A 399 -8.29 -7.71 -8.81
C LEU A 399 -9.42 -6.68 -8.79
N HIS A 400 -10.39 -6.80 -9.69
CA HIS A 400 -11.60 -5.99 -9.71
C HIS A 400 -12.61 -6.39 -8.63
N LYS A 401 -12.54 -7.62 -8.11
CA LYS A 401 -13.48 -8.15 -7.11
C LYS A 401 -13.65 -7.28 -5.86
N PRO A 402 -12.59 -6.70 -5.25
CA PRO A 402 -12.77 -5.81 -4.10
C PRO A 402 -13.63 -4.58 -4.41
N PHE A 403 -13.44 -4.00 -5.59
CA PHE A 403 -14.23 -2.85 -6.04
C PHE A 403 -15.71 -3.23 -6.28
N ILE A 404 -15.96 -4.34 -6.95
CA ILE A 404 -17.31 -4.88 -7.18
C ILE A 404 -18.00 -5.17 -5.85
N GLN A 405 -17.27 -5.72 -4.87
CA GLN A 405 -17.80 -5.95 -3.53
C GLN A 405 -18.17 -4.63 -2.83
N MET A 406 -17.34 -3.59 -2.94
CA MET A 406 -17.66 -2.26 -2.42
C MET A 406 -18.94 -1.70 -3.06
N VAL A 407 -19.12 -1.86 -4.37
CA VAL A 407 -20.35 -1.41 -5.06
C VAL A 407 -21.60 -2.12 -4.50
N ARG A 408 -21.51 -3.42 -4.22
CA ARG A 408 -22.61 -4.18 -3.57
C ARG A 408 -22.94 -3.63 -2.19
N GLU A 409 -21.92 -3.41 -1.35
CA GLU A 409 -22.06 -2.86 0.00
C GLU A 409 -22.66 -1.44 -0.02
N LEU A 410 -22.19 -0.60 -0.95
CA LEU A 410 -22.74 0.74 -1.18
C LEU A 410 -24.20 0.71 -1.64
N SER A 411 -24.60 -0.28 -2.44
CA SER A 411 -25.99 -0.42 -2.87
C SER A 411 -26.94 -0.73 -1.70
N GLU A 412 -26.47 -1.38 -0.64
CA GLU A 412 -27.25 -1.60 0.58
C GLU A 412 -27.46 -0.29 1.37
N ASN A 413 -26.35 0.40 1.71
CA ASN A 413 -26.41 1.66 2.46
C ASN A 413 -27.08 2.77 1.66
N GLY A 414 -26.85 2.83 0.36
CA GLY A 414 -27.42 3.83 -0.54
C GLY A 414 -28.92 3.79 -0.70
N ARG A 415 -29.58 2.65 -0.40
CA ARG A 415 -31.06 2.55 -0.38
C ARG A 415 -31.67 3.45 0.68
N GLU A 416 -31.09 3.47 1.86
CA GLU A 416 -31.54 4.33 2.93
C GLU A 416 -31.33 5.81 2.59
N ALA A 417 -30.17 6.17 2.06
CA ALA A 417 -29.91 7.52 1.59
C ALA A 417 -30.88 7.97 0.47
N ALA A 418 -31.16 7.11 -0.52
CA ALA A 418 -32.13 7.41 -1.58
C ALA A 418 -33.53 7.68 -1.03
N SER A 419 -33.99 6.87 -0.08
CA SER A 419 -35.30 7.03 0.56
C SER A 419 -35.37 8.28 1.43
N ARG A 420 -34.41 8.50 2.31
CA ARG A 420 -34.41 9.60 3.29
C ARG A 420 -34.09 10.95 2.67
N MET A 421 -33.05 11.04 1.80
CA MET A 421 -32.65 12.31 1.20
C MET A 421 -33.51 12.73 0.01
N TYR A 422 -34.02 11.75 -0.77
CA TYR A 422 -34.68 12.04 -2.05
C TYR A 422 -36.12 11.51 -2.14
N GLY A 423 -36.57 10.66 -1.22
CA GLY A 423 -37.87 10.00 -1.28
C GLY A 423 -37.97 9.04 -2.49
N CYS A 424 -36.88 8.52 -2.96
CA CYS A 424 -36.77 7.66 -4.14
C CYS A 424 -36.58 6.18 -3.78
N ARG A 425 -36.98 5.30 -4.70
CA ARG A 425 -36.57 3.88 -4.70
C ARG A 425 -35.16 3.75 -5.26
N GLY A 426 -34.55 2.56 -5.14
CA GLY A 426 -33.20 2.26 -5.60
C GLY A 426 -32.17 2.68 -4.57
N TRP A 427 -31.01 3.12 -5.00
CA TRP A 427 -29.92 3.57 -4.14
C TRP A 427 -29.21 4.77 -4.73
N VAL A 428 -28.54 5.56 -3.89
CA VAL A 428 -27.79 6.74 -4.29
C VAL A 428 -26.41 6.71 -3.66
N LEU A 429 -25.43 7.20 -4.38
CA LEU A 429 -24.10 7.50 -3.91
C LEU A 429 -23.69 8.86 -4.46
N HIS A 430 -23.02 9.65 -3.63
CA HIS A 430 -22.44 10.92 -4.01
C HIS A 430 -20.96 10.76 -4.41
N HIS A 431 -20.23 11.85 -4.52
CA HIS A 431 -18.87 11.86 -5.11
C HIS A 431 -17.79 11.15 -4.29
N ASN A 432 -18.06 10.73 -3.08
CA ASN A 432 -17.06 10.14 -2.17
C ASN A 432 -17.66 9.05 -1.27
N THR A 433 -16.84 8.10 -0.85
CA THR A 433 -17.16 7.11 0.18
C THR A 433 -15.89 6.70 0.92
N ASP A 434 -16.03 6.00 2.04
CA ASP A 434 -14.94 5.55 2.89
C ASP A 434 -15.04 4.05 3.26
N LEU A 435 -14.22 3.60 4.22
CA LEU A 435 -14.26 2.22 4.72
C LEU A 435 -15.65 1.82 5.24
N TRP A 436 -16.42 2.78 5.77
CA TRP A 436 -17.74 2.55 6.37
C TRP A 436 -18.89 2.57 5.36
N ARG A 437 -18.57 2.75 4.08
CA ARG A 437 -19.57 2.80 2.99
C ARG A 437 -20.61 3.90 3.23
N MET A 438 -20.16 5.08 3.68
CA MET A 438 -21.03 6.24 3.76
C MET A 438 -21.54 6.64 2.36
N THR A 439 -22.77 7.13 2.26
CA THR A 439 -23.43 7.44 0.99
C THR A 439 -24.03 8.83 0.92
N GLY A 440 -24.03 9.58 2.04
CA GLY A 440 -24.52 10.95 2.09
C GLY A 440 -23.60 11.93 1.35
N ALA A 441 -24.14 13.09 0.97
CA ALA A 441 -23.36 14.14 0.35
C ALA A 441 -22.45 14.84 1.37
N VAL A 442 -21.18 15.03 1.02
CA VAL A 442 -20.14 15.63 1.89
C VAL A 442 -19.41 16.78 1.19
N ASP A 443 -18.47 17.42 1.87
CA ASP A 443 -17.63 18.51 1.44
C ASP A 443 -18.38 19.82 1.17
N ARG A 444 -18.52 20.23 -0.07
CA ARG A 444 -19.15 21.49 -0.48
C ARG A 444 -20.27 21.24 -1.49
N PRO A 445 -21.29 22.09 -1.56
CA PRO A 445 -22.42 21.85 -2.45
C PRO A 445 -22.05 21.61 -3.90
N TYR A 446 -21.04 22.32 -4.43
CA TYR A 446 -20.65 22.20 -5.83
C TYR A 446 -19.92 20.88 -6.18
N CYS A 447 -19.42 20.14 -5.21
CA CYS A 447 -18.89 18.78 -5.41
C CYS A 447 -19.77 17.70 -4.76
N GLY A 448 -20.30 17.96 -3.57
CA GLY A 448 -21.07 16.98 -2.78
C GLY A 448 -22.45 16.67 -3.33
N THR A 449 -23.08 17.57 -4.06
CA THR A 449 -24.42 17.34 -4.62
C THR A 449 -24.42 16.64 -5.98
N TRP A 450 -23.56 15.67 -6.17
CA TRP A 450 -23.42 14.88 -7.40
C TRP A 450 -23.96 13.44 -7.19
N PRO A 451 -25.26 13.18 -7.38
CA PRO A 451 -25.94 11.95 -6.96
C PRO A 451 -25.93 10.85 -8.05
N VAL A 452 -24.88 10.75 -8.86
CA VAL A 452 -24.84 9.84 -10.02
C VAL A 452 -23.67 8.85 -9.97
N ALA A 453 -22.88 8.84 -8.89
CA ALA A 453 -21.78 7.90 -8.70
C ALA A 453 -22.24 6.44 -8.81
N ASN A 454 -23.38 6.11 -8.23
CA ASN A 454 -23.94 4.77 -8.30
C ASN A 454 -24.16 4.27 -9.75
N ALA A 455 -24.61 5.13 -10.65
CA ALA A 455 -24.81 4.77 -12.04
C ALA A 455 -23.47 4.54 -12.75
N TRP A 456 -22.47 5.36 -12.47
CA TRP A 456 -21.13 5.20 -13.04
C TRP A 456 -20.43 3.92 -12.52
N LEU A 457 -20.49 3.67 -11.21
CA LEU A 457 -19.94 2.44 -10.63
C LEU A 457 -20.56 1.16 -11.21
N CYS A 458 -21.85 1.20 -11.59
CA CYS A 458 -22.52 0.05 -12.22
C CYS A 458 -21.96 -0.31 -13.61
N GLN A 459 -21.15 0.56 -14.25
CA GLN A 459 -20.46 0.19 -15.50
C GLN A 459 -19.33 -0.85 -15.28
N HIS A 460 -18.92 -1.07 -14.04
CA HIS A 460 -17.91 -2.06 -13.66
C HIS A 460 -18.51 -3.45 -13.38
N LEU A 461 -19.84 -3.58 -13.38
CA LEU A 461 -20.57 -4.84 -13.17
C LEU A 461 -20.86 -5.51 -14.50
#